data_c46095b1aa347ce76c762ccdaced1245
#
_entry.id   c46095b1aa347ce76c762ccdaced1245
#
_cell.length_a   1.000
_cell.length_b   1.000
_cell.length_c   1.000
_cell.angle_alpha   90.00
_cell.angle_beta   90.00
_cell.angle_gamma   90.00
#
_symmetry.space_group_name_H-M   'P 1'
#
loop_
_entity.id
_entity.type
_entity.pdbx_description
1 polymer ?
#
loop_
_entity_poly.entity_id
_entity_poly.type
_entity_poly.pdbx_seq_one_letter_code
_entity_poly.pdbx_strand_id
1 'polypeptide(L)'
;MKTIISYHPISEKEIHNWYYNIDFSLILDDVNYSLIKTARASNVNDEHLKKYIKTMKKAVKTETDAVFDTTHGFYIAKIQTYFRQSFAVKVSFSKLIEQKEYFKAYTKSWDEILENKMNFTFLNKLSDIPSSGVYMPAEKIAELLKDYNGNLIVKKDINDFFGKSATSAFIESLIYAQKNNLGLLEANAILKLELSVGYETEIVNTIQEAENDVENKVL
;
A
#
# COMPACT_ATOMS: atom_id res chain seq x y z
N MET A 1 9.17 17.67 -7.43
CA MET A 1 8.82 17.18 -6.08
C MET A 1 8.99 15.65 -6.09
N LYS A 2 9.85 15.05 -5.22
CA LYS A 2 10.01 13.59 -5.20
C LYS A 2 8.70 12.97 -4.69
N THR A 3 8.10 12.09 -5.50
CA THR A 3 6.91 11.35 -5.13
C THR A 3 7.27 10.29 -4.09
N ILE A 4 6.54 10.24 -2.98
CA ILE A 4 6.75 9.20 -1.96
C ILE A 4 6.07 7.92 -2.44
N ILE A 5 6.82 6.85 -2.48
CA ILE A 5 6.31 5.50 -2.70
C ILE A 5 5.99 4.89 -1.35
N SER A 6 4.85 4.26 -1.28
CA SER A 6 4.33 3.63 -0.06
C SER A 6 3.78 2.24 -0.33
N TYR A 7 3.83 1.41 0.70
CA TYR A 7 3.32 0.06 0.69
C TYR A 7 2.19 -0.08 1.68
N HIS A 8 1.10 -0.67 1.22
CA HIS A 8 -0.20 -0.70 1.87
C HIS A 8 -0.60 -2.15 2.17
N PRO A 9 -0.47 -2.61 3.43
CA PRO A 9 -0.88 -3.96 3.80
C PRO A 9 -2.40 -4.15 3.66
N ILE A 10 -2.82 -5.02 2.74
CA ILE A 10 -4.23 -5.28 2.43
C ILE A 10 -4.39 -6.68 1.81
N SER A 11 -5.37 -7.46 2.24
CA SER A 11 -5.70 -8.73 1.61
C SER A 11 -6.67 -8.56 0.43
N GLU A 12 -6.69 -9.54 -0.50
CA GLU A 12 -7.68 -9.55 -1.59
C GLU A 12 -9.12 -9.51 -1.06
N LYS A 13 -9.40 -10.23 0.01
CA LYS A 13 -10.71 -10.20 0.68
C LYS A 13 -11.08 -8.79 1.16
N GLU A 14 -10.11 -8.03 1.68
CA GLU A 14 -10.35 -6.65 2.10
C GLU A 14 -10.53 -5.71 0.91
N ILE A 15 -9.78 -5.90 -0.19
CA ILE A 15 -9.98 -5.15 -1.44
C ILE A 15 -11.43 -5.32 -1.90
N HIS A 16 -11.95 -6.55 -1.91
CA HIS A 16 -13.34 -6.80 -2.25
C HIS A 16 -14.31 -6.18 -1.23
N ASN A 17 -14.11 -6.41 0.06
CA ASN A 17 -15.04 -5.96 1.10
C ASN A 17 -15.05 -4.44 1.30
N TRP A 18 -13.92 -3.77 1.13
CA TRP A 18 -13.80 -2.32 1.36
C TRP A 18 -14.05 -1.50 0.10
N TYR A 19 -14.05 -2.13 -1.08
CA TYR A 19 -14.17 -1.43 -2.34
C TYR A 19 -15.21 -2.05 -3.28
N TYR A 20 -15.03 -3.28 -3.77
CA TYR A 20 -15.86 -3.84 -4.84
C TYR A 20 -17.23 -4.37 -4.41
N ASN A 21 -17.35 -4.92 -3.21
CA ASN A 21 -18.63 -5.45 -2.70
C ASN A 21 -19.54 -4.37 -2.10
N ILE A 22 -19.13 -3.10 -2.22
CA ILE A 22 -19.97 -1.98 -1.82
C ILE A 22 -20.99 -1.71 -2.91
N ASP A 23 -22.24 -1.65 -2.52
CA ASP A 23 -23.31 -1.25 -3.44
C ASP A 23 -23.21 0.24 -3.77
N PHE A 24 -22.64 0.53 -4.92
CA PHE A 24 -22.40 1.90 -5.36
C PHE A 24 -23.68 2.67 -5.63
N SER A 25 -24.79 2.00 -5.94
CA SER A 25 -26.10 2.66 -6.12
C SER A 25 -26.59 3.31 -4.83
N LEU A 26 -26.25 2.72 -3.68
CA LEU A 26 -26.62 3.23 -2.35
C LEU A 26 -25.71 4.37 -1.86
N ILE A 27 -24.54 4.59 -2.48
CA ILE A 27 -23.62 5.65 -2.06
C ILE A 27 -24.07 7.03 -2.54
N LEU A 28 -24.83 7.09 -3.61
CA LEU A 28 -25.37 8.34 -4.15
C LEU A 28 -26.53 8.88 -3.32
N ASP A 29 -27.32 7.99 -2.71
CA ASP A 29 -28.35 8.33 -1.73
C ASP A 29 -27.73 8.36 -0.33
N ASP A 30 -28.27 9.12 0.61
CA ASP A 30 -27.70 9.41 1.92
C ASP A 30 -27.43 8.19 2.84
N VAL A 31 -27.66 6.99 2.38
CA VAL A 31 -27.55 5.77 3.17
C VAL A 31 -26.24 5.05 2.88
N ASN A 32 -25.17 5.53 3.50
CA ASN A 32 -23.86 4.84 3.50
C ASN A 32 -23.84 3.62 4.46
N TYR A 33 -24.97 2.90 4.61
CA TYR A 33 -25.09 1.87 5.64
C TYR A 33 -24.04 0.76 5.49
N SER A 34 -23.79 0.28 4.27
CA SER A 34 -22.79 -0.77 4.04
C SER A 34 -21.37 -0.29 4.31
N LEU A 35 -21.02 0.98 3.96
CA LEU A 35 -19.74 1.60 4.27
C LEU A 35 -19.55 1.75 5.78
N ILE A 36 -20.58 2.24 6.48
CA ILE A 36 -20.57 2.41 7.92
C ILE A 36 -20.40 1.05 8.62
N LYS A 37 -21.15 0.01 8.18
CA LYS A 37 -21.06 -1.33 8.72
C LYS A 37 -19.66 -1.92 8.54
N THR A 38 -19.09 -1.79 7.34
CA THR A 38 -17.74 -2.26 7.02
C THR A 38 -16.68 -1.57 7.88
N ALA A 39 -16.74 -0.24 7.98
CA ALA A 39 -15.79 0.54 8.76
C ALA A 39 -15.90 0.23 10.26
N ARG A 40 -17.11 0.12 10.81
CA ARG A 40 -17.32 -0.23 12.22
C ARG A 40 -16.87 -1.64 12.56
N ALA A 41 -17.09 -2.61 11.67
CA ALA A 41 -16.58 -3.97 11.84
C ALA A 41 -15.05 -4.03 11.90
N SER A 42 -14.37 -3.02 11.35
CA SER A 42 -12.90 -2.87 11.37
C SER A 42 -12.41 -1.86 12.40
N ASN A 43 -13.26 -1.42 13.33
CA ASN A 43 -12.94 -0.43 14.38
C ASN A 43 -12.40 0.91 13.85
N VAL A 44 -12.82 1.32 12.66
CA VAL A 44 -12.44 2.62 12.07
C VAL A 44 -13.11 3.75 12.84
N ASN A 45 -12.33 4.77 13.23
CA ASN A 45 -12.86 5.95 13.93
C ASN A 45 -13.72 6.82 13.01
N ASP A 46 -14.50 7.73 13.60
CA ASP A 46 -15.46 8.59 12.87
C ASP A 46 -14.79 9.51 11.84
N GLU A 47 -13.57 9.97 12.09
CA GLU A 47 -12.82 10.82 11.16
C GLU A 47 -12.42 10.01 9.91
N HIS A 48 -11.86 8.82 10.11
CA HIS A 48 -11.51 7.92 9.01
C HIS A 48 -12.75 7.41 8.28
N LEU A 49 -13.85 7.16 8.97
CA LEU A 49 -15.13 6.81 8.34
C LEU A 49 -15.59 7.92 7.38
N LYS A 50 -15.54 9.20 7.79
CA LYS A 50 -15.88 10.33 6.92
C LYS A 50 -14.97 10.41 5.69
N LYS A 51 -13.65 10.20 5.87
CA LYS A 51 -12.67 10.16 4.77
C LYS A 51 -12.94 8.99 3.82
N TYR A 52 -13.26 7.82 4.35
CA TYR A 52 -13.62 6.63 3.59
C TYR A 52 -14.84 6.89 2.70
N ILE A 53 -15.96 7.35 3.27
CA ILE A 53 -17.17 7.70 2.52
C ILE A 53 -16.87 8.72 1.42
N LYS A 54 -16.11 9.78 1.75
CA LYS A 54 -15.73 10.81 0.76
C LYS A 54 -14.90 10.23 -0.38
N THR A 55 -13.99 9.30 -0.10
CA THR A 55 -13.14 8.65 -1.10
C THR A 55 -13.98 7.73 -1.99
N MET A 56 -14.89 6.95 -1.41
CA MET A 56 -15.81 6.10 -2.16
C MET A 56 -16.74 6.91 -3.09
N LYS A 57 -17.31 8.02 -2.62
CA LYS A 57 -18.11 8.94 -3.46
C LYS A 57 -17.33 9.50 -4.66
N LYS A 58 -16.00 9.64 -4.56
CA LYS A 58 -15.15 10.02 -5.69
C LYS A 58 -14.91 8.84 -6.63
N ALA A 59 -14.63 7.65 -6.07
CA ALA A 59 -14.36 6.46 -6.85
C ALA A 59 -15.54 6.07 -7.75
N VAL A 60 -16.76 6.17 -7.24
CA VAL A 60 -18.02 5.90 -7.99
C VAL A 60 -18.18 6.78 -9.23
N LYS A 61 -17.65 8.01 -9.18
CA LYS A 61 -17.74 8.97 -10.30
C LYS A 61 -16.63 8.76 -11.34
N THR A 62 -15.73 7.81 -11.11
CA THR A 62 -14.64 7.51 -12.04
C THR A 62 -15.15 6.62 -13.16
N GLU A 63 -14.81 6.97 -14.39
CA GLU A 63 -15.21 6.23 -15.58
C GLU A 63 -14.63 4.80 -15.56
N THR A 64 -15.41 3.85 -16.08
CA THR A 64 -15.06 2.42 -16.07
C THR A 64 -14.04 2.03 -17.13
N ASP A 65 -13.77 2.89 -18.10
CA ASP A 65 -12.76 2.73 -19.16
C ASP A 65 -11.42 3.40 -18.83
N ALA A 66 -11.32 4.03 -17.67
CA ALA A 66 -10.11 4.66 -17.20
C ALA A 66 -9.00 3.64 -16.88
N VAL A 67 -7.75 4.12 -16.85
CA VAL A 67 -6.61 3.31 -16.39
C VAL A 67 -6.78 3.00 -14.91
N PHE A 68 -6.88 1.71 -14.58
CA PHE A 68 -7.16 1.21 -13.23
C PHE A 68 -6.18 1.75 -12.18
N ASP A 69 -4.89 1.70 -12.50
CA ASP A 69 -3.81 2.04 -11.57
C ASP A 69 -3.91 3.49 -11.08
N THR A 70 -4.30 4.43 -11.96
CA THR A 70 -4.41 5.86 -11.65
C THR A 70 -5.77 6.26 -11.08
N THR A 71 -6.71 5.34 -11.01
CA THR A 71 -8.08 5.55 -10.58
C THR A 71 -8.44 4.62 -9.42
N HIS A 72 -9.06 3.49 -9.71
CA HIS A 72 -9.55 2.55 -8.70
C HIS A 72 -8.43 1.98 -7.82
N GLY A 73 -7.29 1.60 -8.42
CA GLY A 73 -6.14 1.10 -7.67
C GLY A 73 -5.59 2.13 -6.69
N PHE A 74 -5.49 3.40 -7.12
CA PHE A 74 -5.12 4.50 -6.24
C PHE A 74 -6.11 4.70 -5.09
N TYR A 75 -7.44 4.62 -5.37
CA TYR A 75 -8.43 4.73 -4.30
C TYR A 75 -8.38 3.56 -3.32
N ILE A 76 -8.11 2.34 -3.77
CA ILE A 76 -7.93 1.17 -2.90
C ILE A 76 -6.77 1.41 -1.93
N ALA A 77 -5.60 1.84 -2.44
CA ALA A 77 -4.45 2.15 -1.60
C ALA A 77 -4.76 3.28 -0.60
N LYS A 78 -5.48 4.30 -1.03
CA LYS A 78 -5.91 5.40 -0.16
C LYS A 78 -6.89 4.96 0.92
N ILE A 79 -7.85 4.11 0.58
CA ILE A 79 -8.83 3.56 1.52
C ILE A 79 -8.12 2.73 2.59
N GLN A 80 -7.13 1.94 2.20
CA GLN A 80 -6.35 1.14 3.13
C GLN A 80 -5.78 1.98 4.29
N THR A 81 -5.35 3.23 4.03
CA THR A 81 -4.80 4.12 5.07
C THR A 81 -5.80 4.51 6.16
N TYR A 82 -7.09 4.35 5.91
CA TYR A 82 -8.13 4.61 6.92
C TYR A 82 -8.36 3.43 7.87
N PHE A 83 -7.87 2.25 7.50
CA PHE A 83 -8.05 1.01 8.26
C PHE A 83 -6.80 0.58 9.02
N ARG A 84 -5.60 0.89 8.51
CA ARG A 84 -4.33 0.54 9.16
C ARG A 84 -3.15 1.34 8.61
N GLN A 85 -2.00 1.23 9.28
CA GLN A 85 -0.76 1.88 8.87
C GLN A 85 -0.27 1.45 7.49
N SER A 86 0.49 2.34 6.85
CA SER A 86 1.20 2.13 5.59
C SER A 86 2.68 2.45 5.77
N PHE A 87 3.53 1.98 4.88
CA PHE A 87 4.99 2.11 4.98
C PHE A 87 5.54 2.99 3.87
N ALA A 88 6.24 4.06 4.22
CA ALA A 88 6.95 4.91 3.26
C ALA A 88 8.33 4.32 2.96
N VAL A 89 8.57 3.91 1.71
CA VAL A 89 9.81 3.23 1.33
C VAL A 89 10.68 4.06 0.39
N LYS A 90 10.11 5.00 -0.35
CA LYS A 90 10.76 5.88 -1.33
C LYS A 90 11.34 5.17 -2.57
N VAL A 91 11.22 3.86 -2.69
CA VAL A 91 11.71 3.04 -3.81
C VAL A 91 10.61 2.09 -4.27
N SER A 92 10.48 1.90 -5.57
CA SER A 92 9.40 1.14 -6.21
C SER A 92 9.81 -0.29 -6.53
N PHE A 93 9.00 -1.26 -6.09
CA PHE A 93 9.16 -2.66 -6.49
C PHE A 93 8.79 -2.88 -7.96
N SER A 94 7.81 -2.14 -8.49
CA SER A 94 7.49 -2.15 -9.93
C SER A 94 8.71 -1.80 -10.78
N LYS A 95 9.52 -0.80 -10.36
CA LYS A 95 10.76 -0.43 -11.05
C LYS A 95 11.87 -1.48 -10.89
N LEU A 96 11.91 -2.21 -9.80
CA LEU A 96 12.81 -3.37 -9.67
C LEU A 96 12.41 -4.45 -10.68
N ILE A 97 11.13 -4.73 -10.86
CA ILE A 97 10.64 -5.69 -11.87
C ILE A 97 11.03 -5.27 -13.28
N GLU A 98 10.95 -3.97 -13.61
CA GLU A 98 11.40 -3.47 -14.93
C GLU A 98 12.88 -3.75 -15.21
N GLN A 99 13.73 -3.78 -14.19
CA GLN A 99 15.17 -4.09 -14.31
C GLN A 99 15.48 -5.58 -14.17
N LYS A 100 14.68 -6.31 -13.41
CA LYS A 100 14.87 -7.71 -13.04
C LYS A 100 13.52 -8.45 -13.12
N GLU A 101 13.14 -8.85 -14.30
CA GLU A 101 11.80 -9.40 -14.61
C GLU A 101 11.40 -10.58 -13.72
N TYR A 102 12.35 -11.37 -13.22
CA TYR A 102 12.04 -12.53 -12.38
C TYR A 102 11.31 -12.16 -11.06
N PHE A 103 11.43 -10.93 -10.58
CA PHE A 103 10.67 -10.46 -9.43
C PHE A 103 9.15 -10.38 -9.69
N LYS A 104 8.70 -10.42 -10.95
CA LYS A 104 7.28 -10.51 -11.29
C LYS A 104 6.62 -11.76 -10.69
N ALA A 105 7.39 -12.85 -10.46
CA ALA A 105 6.90 -14.08 -9.84
C ALA A 105 6.34 -13.87 -8.41
N TYR A 106 6.68 -12.76 -7.74
CA TYR A 106 6.19 -12.41 -6.41
C TYR A 106 4.97 -11.48 -6.43
N THR A 107 4.41 -11.21 -7.61
CA THR A 107 3.26 -10.33 -7.75
C THR A 107 2.06 -11.06 -8.35
N LYS A 108 0.89 -10.46 -8.20
CA LYS A 108 -0.36 -10.85 -8.86
C LYS A 108 -0.90 -9.63 -9.61
N SER A 109 -1.33 -9.83 -10.84
CA SER A 109 -1.85 -8.74 -11.65
C SER A 109 -3.28 -8.36 -11.24
N TRP A 110 -3.68 -7.13 -11.54
CA TRP A 110 -5.01 -6.64 -11.18
C TRP A 110 -6.14 -7.35 -11.93
N ASP A 111 -5.90 -7.75 -13.17
CA ASP A 111 -6.85 -8.56 -13.95
C ASP A 111 -7.10 -9.92 -13.30
N GLU A 112 -6.07 -10.55 -12.72
CA GLU A 112 -6.22 -11.79 -11.94
C GLU A 112 -6.98 -11.57 -10.62
N ILE A 113 -6.75 -10.45 -9.92
CA ILE A 113 -7.43 -10.10 -8.66
C ILE A 113 -8.93 -9.84 -8.92
N LEU A 114 -9.24 -9.19 -10.04
CA LEU A 114 -10.61 -8.80 -10.40
C LEU A 114 -11.34 -9.87 -11.22
N GLU A 115 -10.70 -11.00 -11.52
CA GLU A 115 -11.30 -12.13 -12.27
C GLU A 115 -11.95 -11.68 -13.58
N ASN A 116 -11.34 -10.73 -14.29
CA ASN A 116 -11.83 -10.19 -15.57
C ASN A 116 -13.27 -9.61 -15.53
N LYS A 117 -13.75 -9.21 -14.36
CA LYS A 117 -15.12 -8.70 -14.18
C LYS A 117 -15.34 -7.27 -14.71
N MET A 118 -14.26 -6.57 -15.12
CA MET A 118 -14.34 -5.16 -15.50
C MET A 118 -13.47 -4.84 -16.72
N ASN A 119 -13.95 -3.95 -17.58
CA ASN A 119 -13.22 -3.49 -18.79
C ASN A 119 -12.23 -2.36 -18.44
N PHE A 120 -11.31 -2.60 -17.52
CA PHE A 120 -10.25 -1.63 -17.21
C PHE A 120 -8.99 -1.88 -18.04
N THR A 121 -8.23 -0.84 -18.29
CA THR A 121 -6.84 -0.95 -18.72
C THR A 121 -5.96 -1.06 -17.47
N PHE A 122 -5.24 -2.17 -17.32
CA PHE A 122 -4.32 -2.41 -16.21
C PHE A 122 -2.88 -2.22 -16.69
N LEU A 123 -2.13 -1.36 -16.02
CA LEU A 123 -0.70 -1.19 -16.26
C LEU A 123 0.14 -2.07 -15.33
N ASN A 124 -0.38 -2.41 -14.16
CA ASN A 124 0.31 -3.17 -13.11
C ASN A 124 1.67 -2.56 -12.73
N LYS A 125 1.77 -1.25 -12.79
CA LYS A 125 2.97 -0.48 -12.44
C LYS A 125 2.64 0.94 -12.02
N LEU A 126 3.54 1.56 -11.26
CA LEU A 126 3.41 2.98 -10.92
C LEU A 126 3.58 3.88 -12.15
N SER A 127 2.80 4.93 -12.22
CA SER A 127 2.95 6.04 -13.16
C SER A 127 3.54 7.27 -12.47
N ASP A 128 3.88 8.31 -13.25
CA ASP A 128 4.40 9.59 -12.70
C ASP A 128 3.32 10.44 -12.02
N ILE A 129 2.05 10.11 -12.24
CA ILE A 129 0.89 10.70 -11.54
C ILE A 129 0.46 9.77 -10.38
N PRO A 130 -0.39 10.24 -9.44
CA PRO A 130 -0.90 9.40 -8.37
C PRO A 130 -1.49 8.08 -8.91
N SER A 131 -0.96 6.94 -8.43
CA SER A 131 -1.34 5.61 -8.91
C SER A 131 -1.04 4.53 -7.89
N SER A 132 -1.70 3.37 -8.04
CA SER A 132 -1.21 2.11 -7.49
C SER A 132 -0.16 1.50 -8.42
N GLY A 133 0.63 0.59 -7.89
CA GLY A 133 1.56 -0.25 -8.63
C GLY A 133 1.18 -1.72 -8.52
N VAL A 134 2.19 -2.57 -8.33
CA VAL A 134 2.00 -4.02 -8.19
C VAL A 134 1.41 -4.40 -6.83
N TYR A 135 0.73 -5.54 -6.83
CA TYR A 135 0.23 -6.19 -5.63
C TYR A 135 0.96 -7.51 -5.39
N MET A 136 1.43 -7.71 -4.17
CA MET A 136 2.06 -8.95 -3.70
C MET A 136 1.07 -9.67 -2.77
N PRO A 137 0.49 -10.81 -3.12
CA PRO A 137 -0.38 -11.56 -2.22
C PRO A 137 0.39 -12.20 -1.07
N ALA A 138 -0.30 -12.58 0.01
CA ALA A 138 0.31 -13.02 1.26
C ALA A 138 1.28 -14.22 1.08
N GLU A 139 0.92 -15.18 0.23
CA GLU A 139 1.77 -16.34 -0.08
C GLU A 139 3.04 -15.93 -0.82
N LYS A 140 2.97 -14.94 -1.72
CA LYS A 140 4.13 -14.43 -2.46
C LYS A 140 5.06 -13.59 -1.58
N ILE A 141 4.51 -12.90 -0.60
CA ILE A 141 5.32 -12.22 0.43
C ILE A 141 6.15 -13.23 1.22
N ALA A 142 5.55 -14.37 1.62
CA ALA A 142 6.26 -15.41 2.33
C ALA A 142 7.39 -16.03 1.48
N GLU A 143 7.13 -16.26 0.19
CA GLU A 143 8.14 -16.72 -0.79
C GLU A 143 9.29 -15.70 -0.91
N LEU A 144 8.97 -14.43 -1.13
CA LEU A 144 9.98 -13.36 -1.27
C LEU A 144 10.85 -13.22 -0.03
N LEU A 145 10.27 -13.26 1.17
CA LEU A 145 11.02 -13.20 2.43
C LEU A 145 11.92 -14.44 2.62
N LYS A 146 11.45 -15.62 2.24
CA LYS A 146 12.25 -16.85 2.24
C LYS A 146 13.45 -16.71 1.30
N ASP A 147 13.22 -16.24 0.08
CA ASP A 147 14.26 -16.08 -0.94
C ASP A 147 15.23 -14.93 -0.57
N TYR A 148 14.75 -13.83 -0.01
CA TYR A 148 15.61 -12.77 0.52
C TYR A 148 16.58 -13.28 1.58
N ASN A 149 16.17 -14.23 2.42
CA ASN A 149 17.02 -14.82 3.46
C ASN A 149 17.92 -15.96 2.95
N GLY A 150 17.47 -16.74 1.97
CA GLY A 150 18.14 -17.95 1.51
C GLY A 150 18.83 -17.87 0.14
N ASN A 151 18.48 -16.88 -0.70
CA ASN A 151 19.04 -16.73 -2.05
C ASN A 151 19.88 -15.45 -2.14
N LEU A 152 21.20 -15.63 -2.31
CA LEU A 152 22.15 -14.52 -2.37
C LEU A 152 21.89 -13.55 -3.55
N ILE A 153 21.35 -14.03 -4.67
CA ILE A 153 21.06 -13.21 -5.86
C ILE A 153 19.86 -12.30 -5.54
N VAL A 154 18.76 -12.84 -5.02
CA VAL A 154 17.58 -12.09 -4.63
C VAL A 154 17.94 -11.02 -3.60
N LYS A 155 18.68 -11.41 -2.54
CA LYS A 155 19.13 -10.50 -1.50
C LYS A 155 19.99 -9.39 -2.06
N LYS A 156 20.96 -9.72 -2.92
CA LYS A 156 21.85 -8.75 -3.55
C LYS A 156 21.06 -7.76 -4.41
N ASP A 157 20.19 -8.25 -5.30
CA ASP A 157 19.44 -7.40 -6.23
C ASP A 157 18.50 -6.44 -5.49
N ILE A 158 17.83 -6.89 -4.42
CA ILE A 158 17.01 -6.00 -3.56
C ILE A 158 17.90 -4.96 -2.87
N ASN A 159 18.99 -5.36 -2.24
CA ASN A 159 19.86 -4.43 -1.50
C ASN A 159 20.50 -3.38 -2.42
N ASP A 160 20.96 -3.80 -3.59
CA ASP A 160 21.60 -2.91 -4.56
C ASP A 160 20.59 -1.89 -5.13
N PHE A 161 19.36 -2.35 -5.41
CA PHE A 161 18.33 -1.50 -5.98
C PHE A 161 17.71 -0.52 -4.96
N PHE A 162 17.37 -1.00 -3.77
CA PHE A 162 16.71 -0.19 -2.75
C PHE A 162 17.71 0.68 -1.96
N GLY A 163 18.93 0.19 -1.76
CA GLY A 163 19.89 0.77 -0.82
C GLY A 163 19.50 0.49 0.64
N LYS A 164 20.45 0.67 1.57
CA LYS A 164 20.34 0.21 2.95
C LYS A 164 19.05 0.64 3.68
N SER A 165 18.73 1.92 3.66
CA SER A 165 17.59 2.47 4.40
C SER A 165 16.25 2.01 3.82
N ALA A 166 16.08 2.11 2.48
CA ALA A 166 14.84 1.71 1.84
C ALA A 166 14.63 0.18 1.87
N THR A 167 15.70 -0.61 1.81
CA THR A 167 15.62 -2.07 2.00
C THR A 167 15.05 -2.41 3.38
N SER A 168 15.57 -1.79 4.45
CA SER A 168 15.07 -2.04 5.80
C SER A 168 13.57 -1.77 5.91
N ALA A 169 13.12 -0.61 5.46
CA ALA A 169 11.71 -0.24 5.48
C ALA A 169 10.83 -1.15 4.60
N PHE A 170 11.34 -1.58 3.44
CA PHE A 170 10.64 -2.52 2.57
C PHE A 170 10.49 -3.89 3.23
N ILE A 171 11.58 -4.45 3.78
CA ILE A 171 11.54 -5.73 4.49
C ILE A 171 10.62 -5.67 5.72
N GLU A 172 10.63 -4.56 6.46
CA GLU A 172 9.70 -4.33 7.57
C GLU A 172 8.23 -4.39 7.10
N SER A 173 7.91 -3.77 5.97
CA SER A 173 6.57 -3.82 5.40
C SER A 173 6.14 -5.24 5.00
N LEU A 174 7.05 -6.04 4.45
CA LEU A 174 6.81 -7.44 4.11
C LEU A 174 6.60 -8.30 5.38
N ILE A 175 7.42 -8.11 6.41
CA ILE A 175 7.30 -8.83 7.70
C ILE A 175 5.96 -8.49 8.36
N TYR A 176 5.57 -7.21 8.37
CA TYR A 176 4.28 -6.80 8.90
C TYR A 176 3.11 -7.46 8.14
N ALA A 177 3.15 -7.44 6.82
CA ALA A 177 2.12 -8.06 5.98
C ALA A 177 2.05 -9.57 6.24
N GLN A 178 3.20 -10.27 6.29
CA GLN A 178 3.27 -11.71 6.58
C GLN A 178 2.68 -12.05 7.96
N LYS A 179 3.06 -11.32 9.01
CA LYS A 179 2.56 -11.55 10.37
C LYS A 179 1.05 -11.41 10.50
N ASN A 180 0.44 -10.58 9.66
CA ASN A 180 -1.00 -10.31 9.66
C ASN A 180 -1.75 -11.06 8.55
N ASN A 181 -1.09 -11.97 7.82
CA ASN A 181 -1.64 -12.70 6.68
C ASN A 181 -2.28 -11.77 5.64
N LEU A 182 -1.58 -10.70 5.29
CA LEU A 182 -1.99 -9.68 4.33
C LEU A 182 -1.10 -9.73 3.09
N GLY A 183 -1.66 -9.31 1.95
CA GLY A 183 -0.89 -8.88 0.80
C GLY A 183 -0.31 -7.48 1.00
N LEU A 184 0.43 -6.98 0.03
CA LEU A 184 1.07 -5.67 0.05
C LEU A 184 0.88 -4.96 -1.29
N LEU A 185 0.16 -3.84 -1.27
CA LEU A 185 -0.10 -3.01 -2.43
C LEU A 185 0.90 -1.85 -2.49
N GLU A 186 1.59 -1.71 -3.61
CA GLU A 186 2.42 -0.54 -3.88
C GLU A 186 1.57 0.64 -4.37
N ALA A 187 1.89 1.86 -3.92
CA ALA A 187 1.28 3.07 -4.44
C ALA A 187 2.22 4.28 -4.34
N ASN A 188 1.92 5.32 -5.10
CA ASN A 188 2.62 6.60 -4.96
C ASN A 188 1.65 7.74 -4.58
N ALA A 189 2.21 8.84 -4.08
CA ALA A 189 1.49 10.08 -3.75
C ALA A 189 0.36 9.95 -2.70
N ILE A 190 0.20 8.79 -2.06
CA ILE A 190 -0.80 8.59 -1.00
C ILE A 190 -0.40 9.35 0.27
N LEU A 191 0.83 9.16 0.74
CA LEU A 191 1.30 9.72 2.01
C LEU A 191 1.61 11.22 1.97
N LYS A 192 1.77 11.83 0.80
CA LYS A 192 2.01 13.28 0.67
C LYS A 192 0.92 14.17 1.27
N LEU A 193 -0.28 13.67 1.40
CA LEU A 193 -1.43 14.42 1.91
C LEU A 193 -1.54 14.40 3.45
N GLU A 194 -0.77 13.56 4.13
CA GLU A 194 -0.90 13.32 5.57
C GLU A 194 0.37 13.63 6.38
N LEU A 195 1.56 13.59 5.77
CA LEU A 195 2.83 13.86 6.46
C LEU A 195 3.06 15.35 6.82
N SER A 196 2.16 16.25 6.46
CA SER A 196 2.25 17.64 6.89
C SER A 196 1.78 17.89 8.35
N VAL A 197 1.36 16.86 9.09
CA VAL A 197 0.73 17.07 10.40
C VAL A 197 1.16 16.08 11.52
N GLY A 198 2.17 15.22 11.37
CA GLY A 198 2.43 14.44 12.57
C GLY A 198 3.59 13.46 12.67
N TYR A 199 4.22 13.06 11.59
CA TYR A 199 5.23 11.99 11.65
C TYR A 199 6.69 12.45 11.70
N GLU A 200 6.97 13.71 11.38
CA GLU A 200 8.36 14.23 11.51
C GLU A 200 8.79 14.38 12.98
N THR A 201 7.84 14.54 13.89
CA THR A 201 8.13 14.76 15.32
C THR A 201 8.48 13.46 16.06
N GLU A 202 7.90 12.32 15.70
CA GLU A 202 8.20 11.06 16.40
C GLU A 202 9.54 10.43 15.96
N ILE A 203 9.89 10.50 14.66
CA ILE A 203 11.16 9.93 14.17
C ILE A 203 12.36 10.78 14.65
N VAL A 204 12.22 12.10 14.70
CA VAL A 204 13.27 12.99 15.23
C VAL A 204 13.47 12.78 16.73
N ASN A 205 12.42 12.63 17.50
CA ASN A 205 12.50 12.38 18.93
C ASN A 205 13.12 11.01 19.25
N THR A 206 12.78 9.96 18.49
CA THR A 206 13.34 8.62 18.69
C THR A 206 14.85 8.56 18.35
N ILE A 207 15.30 9.32 17.35
CA ILE A 207 16.71 9.41 16.98
C ILE A 207 17.47 10.22 18.04
N GLN A 208 16.95 11.34 18.54
CA GLN A 208 17.57 12.14 19.60
C GLN A 208 17.62 11.42 20.93
N GLU A 209 16.61 10.63 21.29
CA GLU A 209 16.65 9.79 22.51
C GLU A 209 17.70 8.67 22.40
N ALA A 210 17.85 8.04 21.22
CA ALA A 210 18.87 7.03 20.99
C ALA A 210 20.30 7.59 20.98
N GLU A 211 20.53 8.81 20.49
CA GLU A 211 21.83 9.48 20.53
C GLU A 211 22.21 9.90 21.96
N ASN A 212 21.26 10.41 22.75
CA ASN A 212 21.48 10.79 24.15
C ASN A 212 21.77 9.58 25.05
N ASP A 213 21.16 8.39 24.76
CA ASP A 213 21.44 7.15 25.49
C ASP A 213 22.83 6.57 25.21
N VAL A 214 23.44 6.89 24.08
CA VAL A 214 24.80 6.47 23.73
C VAL A 214 25.84 7.37 24.41
N GLU A 215 25.61 8.70 24.48
CA GLU A 215 26.51 9.62 25.14
C GLU A 215 26.57 9.44 26.65
N ASN A 216 25.47 9.06 27.30
CA ASN A 216 25.41 8.81 28.76
C ASN A 216 26.00 7.47 29.20
N LYS A 217 26.41 6.58 28.28
CA LYS A 217 27.07 5.30 28.59
C LYS A 217 28.59 5.31 28.41
N VAL A 218 29.18 6.46 28.04
CA VAL A 218 30.63 6.65 27.77
C VAL A 218 31.30 7.56 28.82
N LEU A 219 30.57 7.96 29.86
CA LEU A 219 31.11 8.60 31.06
C LEU A 219 30.94 7.65 32.25
#